data_4ebb83d1d0b13cd56859d4b094479031
#
_entry.id   4ebb83d1d0b13cd56859d4b094479031
#
_cell.length_a   1.000
_cell.length_b   1.000
_cell.length_c   1.000
_cell.angle_alpha   90.00
_cell.angle_beta   90.00
_cell.angle_gamma   90.00
#
_symmetry.space_group_name_H-M   'P 1'
#
loop_
_entity.id
_entity.type
_entity.pdbx_description
1 polymer ?
#
loop_
_entity_poly.entity_id
_entity_poly.type
_entity_poly.pdbx_seq_one_letter_code
_entity_poly.pdbx_strand_id
1 'polypeptide(L)'
;MGEMYSASSVALGMDASYLQEYRDRYDRVCKRLLSEKIILAWILHDCLDEFSEVDPQEIAETLIEGEPEIGTVALHAGEGISPRITGLQTEDSSVDEGTVWFDIRFKALLPTTSESVAMFVNIEAQNDFYPGYSLLQRATYYCARMISSQYGRTFVHSHCEHLQKVCSIWICPNPPARFRNTITRYAMAEQQIVGRATAPKNEYDLQEIVLVCPDGDRQQPGDGILRLLGTLIASEQDLATRKTVIEGEFGIPMYERLSDEVDEIVNLSKGVMEKGMERGYEKGLEQGFAQGQELGIRKGIEQGIERGIERGIQQGIEQGIQQGKTRQTKLIALLADELAKADRSDELVQALHDEALLARLLEEYGIEQ
;
A
#
# COMPACT_ATOMS: atom_id res chain seq x y z
N MET A 1 7.23 -15.01 -6.98
CA MET A 1 6.26 -13.95 -6.60
C MET A 1 6.17 -13.75 -5.06
N GLY A 2 6.98 -14.44 -4.27
CA GLY A 2 7.03 -14.36 -2.80
C GLY A 2 8.00 -13.33 -2.20
N GLU A 3 8.86 -12.71 -3.01
CA GLU A 3 9.93 -11.81 -2.49
C GLU A 3 9.59 -10.31 -2.54
N MET A 4 8.51 -9.91 -3.20
CA MET A 4 8.17 -8.48 -3.37
C MET A 4 7.44 -7.86 -2.17
N TYR A 5 6.88 -8.67 -1.23
CA TYR A 5 6.14 -8.17 -0.06
C TYR A 5 6.95 -8.14 1.24
N SER A 6 8.07 -8.83 1.30
CA SER A 6 9.00 -8.71 2.42
C SER A 6 9.79 -7.39 2.42
N ALA A 7 9.89 -6.73 1.26
CA ALA A 7 10.61 -5.48 1.09
C ALA A 7 9.93 -4.27 1.76
N SER A 8 8.61 -4.29 1.94
CA SER A 8 7.88 -3.16 2.55
C SER A 8 8.06 -3.07 4.07
N SER A 9 8.18 -4.21 4.77
CA SER A 9 8.38 -4.23 6.22
C SER A 9 9.85 -3.99 6.62
N VAL A 10 10.79 -4.51 5.84
CA VAL A 10 12.23 -4.26 6.03
C VAL A 10 12.61 -2.82 5.65
N ALA A 11 11.84 -2.18 4.77
CA ALA A 11 12.06 -0.80 4.35
C ALA A 11 11.81 0.24 5.44
N LEU A 12 11.08 -0.11 6.52
CA LEU A 12 10.77 0.80 7.62
C LEU A 12 11.78 0.77 8.78
N GLY A 13 12.80 -0.13 8.77
CA GLY A 13 13.85 -0.21 9.82
C GLY A 13 13.34 -0.38 11.25
N MET A 14 12.04 -0.72 11.45
CA MET A 14 11.50 -1.14 12.74
C MET A 14 11.85 -2.60 12.94
N ASP A 15 12.17 -3.00 14.16
CA ASP A 15 12.24 -4.40 14.49
C ASP A 15 10.93 -5.06 14.09
N ALA A 16 11.00 -6.13 13.31
CA ALA A 16 9.81 -6.82 12.81
C ALA A 16 8.90 -7.27 13.96
N SER A 17 9.47 -7.57 15.13
CA SER A 17 8.75 -7.93 16.34
C SER A 17 7.92 -6.77 16.89
N TYR A 18 8.47 -5.56 16.88
CA TYR A 18 7.75 -4.35 17.35
C TYR A 18 6.57 -3.98 16.43
N LEU A 19 6.77 -4.09 15.11
CA LEU A 19 5.68 -3.86 14.14
C LEU A 19 4.57 -4.90 14.28
N GLN A 20 4.93 -6.15 14.56
CA GLN A 20 3.95 -7.21 14.78
C GLN A 20 3.16 -6.96 16.07
N GLU A 21 3.82 -6.70 17.18
CA GLU A 21 3.16 -6.36 18.46
C GLU A 21 2.20 -5.18 18.33
N TYR A 22 2.61 -4.16 17.56
CA TYR A 22 1.79 -3.00 17.29
C TYR A 22 0.54 -3.34 16.47
N ARG A 23 0.69 -4.12 15.40
CA ARG A 23 -0.43 -4.59 14.57
C ARG A 23 -1.40 -5.43 15.39
N ASP A 24 -0.88 -6.35 16.21
CA ASP A 24 -1.69 -7.22 17.06
C ASP A 24 -2.46 -6.41 18.11
N ARG A 25 -1.85 -5.34 18.63
CA ARG A 25 -2.50 -4.44 19.58
C ARG A 25 -3.61 -3.62 18.91
N TYR A 26 -3.33 -3.04 17.74
CA TYR A 26 -4.32 -2.30 16.95
C TYR A 26 -5.51 -3.19 16.57
N ASP A 27 -5.25 -4.38 16.05
CA ASP A 27 -6.27 -5.36 15.68
C ASP A 27 -7.15 -5.73 16.89
N ARG A 28 -6.55 -5.97 18.04
CA ARG A 28 -7.26 -6.29 19.28
C ARG A 28 -8.18 -5.15 19.75
N VAL A 29 -7.73 -3.91 19.70
CA VAL A 29 -8.55 -2.76 20.09
C VAL A 29 -9.67 -2.52 19.08
N CYS A 30 -9.40 -2.63 17.79
CA CYS A 30 -10.43 -2.56 16.74
C CYS A 30 -11.51 -3.63 16.95
N LYS A 31 -11.15 -4.88 17.23
CA LYS A 31 -12.11 -5.97 17.47
C LYS A 31 -12.99 -5.69 18.69
N ARG A 32 -12.40 -5.20 19.81
CA ARG A 32 -13.17 -4.83 20.98
C ARG A 32 -14.16 -3.70 20.69
N LEU A 33 -13.68 -2.65 20.03
CA LEU A 33 -14.51 -1.50 19.66
C LEU A 33 -15.66 -1.92 18.74
N LEU A 34 -15.36 -2.69 17.69
CA LEU A 34 -16.37 -3.16 16.73
C LEU A 34 -17.32 -4.20 17.34
N SER A 35 -17.00 -4.82 18.46
CA SER A 35 -17.89 -5.78 19.17
C SER A 35 -18.94 -5.09 20.06
N GLU A 36 -18.85 -3.78 20.26
CA GLU A 36 -19.89 -3.04 20.98
C GLU A 36 -21.23 -3.13 20.24
N LYS A 37 -22.28 -3.61 20.93
CA LYS A 37 -23.59 -3.87 20.29
C LYS A 37 -24.15 -2.69 19.52
N ILE A 38 -23.97 -1.48 20.04
CA ILE A 38 -24.49 -0.28 19.35
C ILE A 38 -23.70 0.01 18.06
N ILE A 39 -22.42 -0.29 18.00
CA ILE A 39 -21.60 -0.16 16.78
C ILE A 39 -22.01 -1.23 15.76
N LEU A 40 -22.20 -2.48 16.23
CA LEU A 40 -22.73 -3.57 15.39
C LEU A 40 -24.12 -3.23 14.83
N ALA A 41 -24.96 -2.63 15.64
CA ALA A 41 -26.29 -2.20 15.22
C ALA A 41 -26.25 -1.17 14.08
N TRP A 42 -25.39 -0.17 14.18
CA TRP A 42 -25.15 0.78 13.10
C TRP A 42 -24.59 0.11 11.83
N ILE A 43 -23.71 -0.88 11.98
CA ILE A 43 -23.20 -1.66 10.84
C ILE A 43 -24.35 -2.43 10.18
N LEU A 44 -25.19 -3.11 10.96
CA LEU A 44 -26.34 -3.86 10.42
C LEU A 44 -27.34 -2.92 9.73
N HIS A 45 -27.68 -1.81 10.35
CA HIS A 45 -28.63 -0.82 9.83
C HIS A 45 -28.21 -0.30 8.46
N ASP A 46 -26.95 0.13 8.30
CA ASP A 46 -26.49 0.77 7.06
C ASP A 46 -26.01 -0.22 5.99
N CYS A 47 -25.70 -1.44 6.37
CA CYS A 47 -25.13 -2.43 5.45
C CYS A 47 -26.15 -3.48 4.95
N LEU A 48 -27.23 -3.74 5.68
CA LEU A 48 -28.17 -4.83 5.38
C LEU A 48 -29.60 -4.30 5.25
N ASP A 49 -30.25 -4.64 4.12
CA ASP A 49 -31.62 -4.19 3.83
C ASP A 49 -32.62 -4.61 4.91
N GLU A 50 -32.40 -5.76 5.53
CA GLU A 50 -33.26 -6.32 6.56
C GLU A 50 -33.35 -5.45 7.81
N PHE A 51 -32.35 -4.61 8.08
CA PHE A 51 -32.25 -3.77 9.27
C PHE A 51 -32.39 -2.27 8.98
N SER A 52 -32.48 -1.86 7.72
CA SER A 52 -32.42 -0.46 7.28
C SER A 52 -33.57 0.42 7.81
N GLU A 53 -34.70 -0.18 8.20
CA GLU A 53 -35.88 0.54 8.72
C GLU A 53 -35.99 0.47 10.25
N VAL A 54 -35.02 -0.16 10.94
CA VAL A 54 -35.05 -0.34 12.41
C VAL A 54 -34.06 0.59 13.07
N ASP A 55 -34.47 1.25 14.14
CA ASP A 55 -33.58 2.13 14.90
C ASP A 55 -32.37 1.35 15.43
N PRO A 56 -31.13 1.85 15.26
CA PRO A 56 -29.93 1.17 15.73
C PRO A 56 -29.95 0.84 17.22
N GLN A 57 -30.58 1.66 18.07
CA GLN A 57 -30.72 1.36 19.48
C GLN A 57 -31.61 0.12 19.71
N GLU A 58 -32.72 0.00 18.98
CA GLU A 58 -33.58 -1.17 19.02
C GLU A 58 -32.84 -2.44 18.52
N ILE A 59 -32.06 -2.32 17.44
CA ILE A 59 -31.24 -3.43 16.94
C ILE A 59 -30.26 -3.89 18.02
N ALA A 60 -29.58 -2.97 18.69
CA ALA A 60 -28.58 -3.29 19.72
C ALA A 60 -29.22 -4.00 20.94
N GLU A 61 -30.39 -3.56 21.35
CA GLU A 61 -31.05 -4.05 22.56
C GLU A 61 -31.81 -5.35 22.35
N THR A 62 -32.43 -5.54 21.17
CA THR A 62 -33.41 -6.60 20.96
C THR A 62 -33.05 -7.61 19.87
N LEU A 63 -32.29 -7.21 18.85
CA LEU A 63 -32.05 -8.05 17.68
C LEU A 63 -30.66 -8.72 17.64
N ILE A 64 -29.71 -8.29 18.46
CA ILE A 64 -28.41 -8.98 18.60
C ILE A 64 -28.47 -9.97 19.76
N GLU A 65 -28.48 -11.28 19.42
CA GLU A 65 -28.52 -12.34 20.44
C GLU A 65 -27.21 -12.47 21.23
N GLY A 66 -27.31 -12.48 22.55
CA GLY A 66 -26.18 -12.70 23.46
C GLY A 66 -25.15 -11.58 23.40
N GLU A 67 -23.92 -11.89 23.77
CA GLU A 67 -22.77 -11.01 23.59
C GLU A 67 -21.98 -11.48 22.36
N PRO A 68 -21.53 -10.57 21.47
CA PRO A 68 -20.71 -10.93 20.34
C PRO A 68 -19.39 -11.57 20.78
N GLU A 69 -19.04 -12.70 20.17
CA GLU A 69 -17.74 -13.34 20.44
C GLU A 69 -16.64 -12.68 19.63
N ILE A 70 -15.54 -12.37 20.32
CA ILE A 70 -14.33 -11.83 19.73
C ILE A 70 -13.32 -12.96 19.56
N GLY A 71 -12.85 -13.18 18.33
CA GLY A 71 -11.75 -14.12 18.05
C GLY A 71 -10.48 -13.65 18.73
N THR A 72 -9.93 -14.47 19.60
CA THR A 72 -8.61 -14.23 20.15
C THR A 72 -7.58 -14.48 19.06
N VAL A 73 -6.79 -13.46 18.70
CA VAL A 73 -5.51 -13.67 18.03
C VAL A 73 -4.77 -14.74 18.83
N ALA A 74 -4.23 -15.76 18.16
CA ALA A 74 -3.50 -16.84 18.81
C ALA A 74 -2.43 -16.24 19.73
N LEU A 75 -2.72 -16.18 21.01
CA LEU A 75 -1.76 -15.78 22.05
C LEU A 75 -0.67 -16.85 22.05
N HIS A 76 0.57 -16.41 22.10
CA HIS A 76 1.71 -17.28 22.30
C HIS A 76 1.47 -18.16 23.54
N ALA A 77 1.82 -19.43 23.40
CA ALA A 77 1.63 -20.44 24.44
C ALA A 77 2.07 -19.94 25.82
N GLY A 78 1.13 -19.75 26.74
CA GLY A 78 1.41 -19.42 28.13
C GLY A 78 0.44 -18.49 28.86
N GLU A 79 -0.48 -17.78 28.19
CA GLU A 79 -1.43 -16.89 28.86
C GLU A 79 -2.83 -17.51 28.92
N GLY A 80 -3.35 -17.61 30.15
CA GLY A 80 -4.56 -18.31 30.49
C GLY A 80 -5.82 -17.73 29.88
N ILE A 81 -6.60 -18.61 29.31
CA ILE A 81 -7.94 -18.38 28.76
C ILE A 81 -8.89 -17.98 29.91
N SER A 82 -9.48 -16.80 29.82
CA SER A 82 -10.63 -16.43 30.65
C SER A 82 -11.90 -17.03 30.00
N PRO A 83 -12.70 -17.81 30.74
CA PRO A 83 -13.85 -18.50 30.16
C PRO A 83 -15.12 -17.65 30.31
N ARG A 84 -15.97 -17.76 29.29
CA ARG A 84 -17.41 -17.51 29.24
C ARG A 84 -17.89 -16.16 28.73
N ILE A 85 -18.12 -16.20 27.44
CA ILE A 85 -19.23 -15.46 26.84
C ILE A 85 -20.02 -16.46 26.00
N THR A 86 -21.35 -16.54 26.20
CA THR A 86 -22.25 -17.43 25.46
C THR A 86 -22.64 -16.76 24.15
N GLY A 87 -21.73 -16.69 23.23
CA GLY A 87 -21.93 -16.28 21.84
C GLY A 87 -21.74 -17.44 20.87
N LEU A 88 -21.71 -17.17 19.59
CA LEU A 88 -21.31 -18.15 18.58
C LEU A 88 -19.79 -18.30 18.63
N GLN A 89 -19.29 -19.54 18.65
CA GLN A 89 -17.85 -19.77 18.65
C GLN A 89 -17.18 -19.13 17.45
N THR A 90 -16.11 -18.38 17.67
CA THR A 90 -15.30 -17.77 16.61
C THR A 90 -14.42 -18.79 15.90
N GLU A 91 -14.21 -19.96 16.50
CA GLU A 91 -13.53 -21.10 15.91
C GLU A 91 -14.53 -22.03 15.24
N ASP A 92 -14.32 -22.31 13.96
CA ASP A 92 -15.03 -23.33 13.21
C ASP A 92 -14.02 -24.32 12.64
N SER A 93 -14.02 -25.55 13.21
CA SER A 93 -13.10 -26.61 12.83
C SER A 93 -13.86 -27.80 12.27
N SER A 94 -13.44 -28.30 11.13
CA SER A 94 -13.84 -29.58 10.61
C SER A 94 -12.64 -30.51 10.48
N VAL A 95 -12.88 -31.84 10.55
CA VAL A 95 -11.80 -32.84 10.54
C VAL A 95 -10.97 -32.77 9.25
N ASP A 96 -11.60 -32.40 8.13
CA ASP A 96 -10.99 -32.41 6.80
C ASP A 96 -10.59 -31.03 6.24
N GLU A 97 -11.15 -29.95 6.78
CA GLU A 97 -10.99 -28.60 6.19
C GLU A 97 -10.14 -27.64 7.04
N GLY A 98 -9.73 -28.06 8.24
CA GLY A 98 -8.98 -27.22 9.16
C GLY A 98 -9.85 -26.20 9.91
N THR A 99 -9.19 -25.35 10.70
CA THR A 99 -9.83 -24.34 11.56
C THR A 99 -9.91 -23.00 10.85
N VAL A 100 -11.08 -22.38 10.88
CA VAL A 100 -11.30 -20.97 10.46
C VAL A 100 -11.54 -20.13 11.71
N TRP A 101 -10.87 -19.00 11.80
CA TRP A 101 -11.03 -18.04 12.87
C TRP A 101 -11.75 -16.79 12.34
N PHE A 102 -12.83 -16.43 13.02
CA PHE A 102 -13.61 -15.22 12.74
C PHE A 102 -13.22 -14.12 13.74
N ASP A 103 -13.16 -12.89 13.32
CA ASP A 103 -12.84 -11.77 14.21
C ASP A 103 -13.97 -11.52 15.22
N ILE A 104 -15.19 -11.31 14.72
CA ILE A 104 -16.40 -11.11 15.51
C ILE A 104 -17.51 -11.95 14.89
N ARG A 105 -18.15 -12.81 15.68
CA ARG A 105 -19.25 -13.64 15.22
C ARG A 105 -20.44 -13.56 16.17
N PHE A 106 -21.63 -13.36 15.62
CA PHE A 106 -22.86 -13.27 16.39
C PHE A 106 -24.08 -13.67 15.56
N LYS A 107 -25.23 -13.78 16.22
CA LYS A 107 -26.54 -13.95 15.61
C LYS A 107 -27.33 -12.66 15.69
N ALA A 108 -27.96 -12.26 14.58
CA ALA A 108 -28.92 -11.18 14.53
C ALA A 108 -30.31 -11.74 14.18
N LEU A 109 -31.31 -11.35 14.93
CA LEU A 109 -32.72 -11.70 14.66
C LEU A 109 -33.26 -10.78 13.57
N LEU A 110 -33.97 -11.36 12.59
CA LEU A 110 -34.59 -10.56 11.54
C LEU A 110 -35.87 -9.88 12.05
N PRO A 111 -36.05 -8.56 11.82
CA PRO A 111 -37.13 -7.79 12.41
C PRO A 111 -38.51 -8.10 11.82
N THR A 112 -38.57 -8.74 10.65
CA THR A 112 -39.82 -8.84 9.85
C THR A 112 -40.55 -10.18 9.98
N THR A 113 -40.09 -11.13 10.80
CA THR A 113 -40.69 -12.45 10.91
C THR A 113 -41.35 -12.67 12.26
N SER A 114 -42.58 -13.21 12.24
CA SER A 114 -43.27 -13.69 13.43
C SER A 114 -42.60 -14.90 14.09
N GLU A 115 -41.65 -15.52 13.40
CA GLU A 115 -40.77 -16.56 13.90
C GLU A 115 -39.36 -15.98 14.02
N SER A 116 -38.62 -16.34 15.07
CA SER A 116 -37.24 -15.89 15.31
C SER A 116 -36.28 -16.45 14.26
N VAL A 117 -36.38 -15.96 13.05
CA VAL A 117 -35.38 -16.26 12.01
C VAL A 117 -34.13 -15.45 12.29
N ALA A 118 -33.01 -16.09 12.37
CA ALA A 118 -31.74 -15.45 12.66
C ALA A 118 -30.82 -15.46 11.44
N MET A 119 -29.96 -14.45 11.37
CA MET A 119 -28.85 -14.36 10.45
C MET A 119 -27.54 -14.58 11.21
N PHE A 120 -26.63 -15.39 10.66
CA PHE A 120 -25.29 -15.49 11.20
C PHE A 120 -24.42 -14.41 10.59
N VAL A 121 -23.86 -13.55 11.42
CA VAL A 121 -23.04 -12.43 10.98
C VAL A 121 -21.60 -12.64 11.45
N ASN A 122 -20.66 -12.38 10.54
CA ASN A 122 -19.24 -12.28 10.80
C ASN A 122 -18.75 -10.90 10.39
N ILE A 123 -17.98 -10.27 11.25
CA ILE A 123 -17.32 -8.98 10.95
C ILE A 123 -15.81 -9.15 11.07
N GLU A 124 -15.10 -8.75 10.03
CA GLU A 124 -13.65 -8.80 9.93
C GLU A 124 -13.08 -7.37 9.87
N ALA A 125 -12.13 -7.07 10.76
CA ALA A 125 -11.37 -5.83 10.76
C ALA A 125 -10.10 -5.99 9.92
N GLN A 126 -10.16 -5.67 8.62
CA GLN A 126 -9.08 -5.92 7.66
C GLN A 126 -8.23 -4.67 7.40
N ASN A 127 -7.15 -4.51 8.12
CA ASN A 127 -6.28 -3.33 8.01
C ASN A 127 -5.47 -3.28 6.70
N ASP A 128 -5.08 -4.43 6.14
CA ASP A 128 -4.39 -4.51 4.85
C ASP A 128 -5.38 -4.92 3.75
N PHE A 129 -5.66 -4.01 2.82
CA PHE A 129 -6.58 -4.28 1.71
C PHE A 129 -6.03 -5.29 0.69
N TYR A 130 -4.70 -5.44 0.61
CA TYR A 130 -4.02 -6.40 -0.29
C TYR A 130 -3.10 -7.35 0.49
N PRO A 131 -3.64 -8.23 1.33
CA PRO A 131 -2.84 -9.11 2.18
C PRO A 131 -2.15 -10.26 1.43
N GLY A 132 -2.12 -10.22 0.11
CA GLY A 132 -1.56 -11.26 -0.76
C GLY A 132 -2.59 -12.28 -1.28
N TYR A 133 -3.85 -12.13 -0.89
CA TYR A 133 -4.98 -12.91 -1.37
C TYR A 133 -6.21 -12.02 -1.61
N SER A 134 -7.23 -12.55 -2.32
CA SER A 134 -8.48 -11.83 -2.57
C SER A 134 -9.37 -11.84 -1.33
N LEU A 135 -9.74 -10.66 -0.81
CA LEU A 135 -10.68 -10.54 0.31
C LEU A 135 -12.04 -11.16 -0.02
N LEU A 136 -12.54 -10.96 -1.24
CA LEU A 136 -13.83 -11.52 -1.66
C LEU A 136 -13.81 -13.06 -1.70
N GLN A 137 -12.71 -13.67 -2.15
CA GLN A 137 -12.58 -15.13 -2.14
C GLN A 137 -12.55 -15.65 -0.72
N ARG A 138 -11.83 -14.98 0.18
CA ARG A 138 -11.81 -15.35 1.60
C ARG A 138 -13.18 -15.17 2.25
N ALA A 139 -13.86 -14.06 2.00
CA ALA A 139 -15.21 -13.80 2.49
C ALA A 139 -16.23 -14.86 1.98
N THR A 140 -16.12 -15.25 0.70
CA THR A 140 -16.93 -16.34 0.13
C THR A 140 -16.69 -17.65 0.87
N TYR A 141 -15.42 -17.98 1.15
CA TYR A 141 -15.09 -19.17 1.94
C TYR A 141 -15.64 -19.10 3.36
N TYR A 142 -15.60 -17.93 4.00
CA TYR A 142 -16.18 -17.72 5.33
C TYR A 142 -17.70 -17.92 5.32
N CYS A 143 -18.41 -17.38 4.33
CA CYS A 143 -19.84 -17.64 4.14
C CYS A 143 -20.12 -19.15 3.97
N ALA A 144 -19.36 -19.84 3.14
CA ALA A 144 -19.51 -21.29 2.94
C ALA A 144 -19.31 -22.06 4.24
N ARG A 145 -18.32 -21.68 5.06
CA ARG A 145 -18.09 -22.29 6.38
C ARG A 145 -19.23 -22.01 7.34
N MET A 146 -19.75 -20.77 7.39
CA MET A 146 -20.92 -20.45 8.22
C MET A 146 -22.18 -21.23 7.79
N ILE A 147 -22.39 -21.44 6.50
CA ILE A 147 -23.46 -22.27 5.97
C ILE A 147 -23.26 -23.73 6.41
N SER A 148 -22.07 -24.28 6.16
CA SER A 148 -21.75 -25.68 6.52
C SER A 148 -21.86 -25.94 8.02
N SER A 149 -21.45 -24.99 8.86
CA SER A 149 -21.49 -25.13 10.33
C SER A 149 -22.92 -25.20 10.91
N GLN A 150 -23.94 -24.89 10.13
CA GLN A 150 -25.35 -25.01 10.54
C GLN A 150 -25.85 -26.47 10.53
N TYR A 151 -25.17 -27.37 9.79
CA TYR A 151 -25.52 -28.77 9.79
C TYR A 151 -25.36 -29.40 11.20
N GLY A 152 -26.38 -30.14 11.63
CA GLY A 152 -26.43 -30.75 12.96
C GLY A 152 -26.82 -29.77 14.09
N ARG A 153 -26.96 -28.48 13.81
CA ARG A 153 -27.38 -27.44 14.77
C ARG A 153 -28.70 -26.78 14.36
N THR A 154 -28.76 -26.20 13.17
CA THR A 154 -29.92 -25.50 12.62
C THR A 154 -30.77 -26.41 11.75
N PHE A 155 -30.12 -27.29 11.01
CA PHE A 155 -30.80 -28.32 10.20
C PHE A 155 -30.09 -29.67 10.27
N VAL A 156 -30.83 -30.74 9.97
CA VAL A 156 -30.31 -32.11 9.93
C VAL A 156 -30.80 -32.83 8.70
N HIS A 157 -30.05 -33.82 8.22
CA HIS A 157 -30.34 -34.56 7.00
C HIS A 157 -30.54 -33.67 5.78
N SER A 158 -31.67 -33.77 5.08
CA SER A 158 -32.03 -33.00 3.89
C SER A 158 -32.95 -31.81 4.16
N HIS A 159 -33.18 -31.46 5.43
CA HIS A 159 -34.04 -30.32 5.83
C HIS A 159 -33.37 -28.96 5.66
N CYS A 160 -32.93 -28.69 4.43
CA CYS A 160 -32.24 -27.45 4.08
C CYS A 160 -33.15 -26.19 4.13
N GLU A 161 -34.46 -26.39 4.23
CA GLU A 161 -35.46 -25.33 4.41
C GLU A 161 -35.26 -24.54 5.71
N HIS A 162 -34.52 -25.06 6.66
CA HIS A 162 -34.15 -24.40 7.92
C HIS A 162 -32.79 -23.70 7.86
N LEU A 163 -32.15 -23.66 6.70
CA LEU A 163 -30.90 -22.96 6.51
C LEU A 163 -31.10 -21.47 6.71
N GLN A 164 -30.31 -20.88 7.59
CA GLN A 164 -30.36 -19.46 7.88
C GLN A 164 -29.35 -18.69 7.03
N LYS A 165 -29.70 -17.48 6.62
CA LYS A 165 -28.83 -16.58 5.87
C LYS A 165 -27.54 -16.29 6.65
N VAL A 166 -26.44 -16.18 5.94
CA VAL A 166 -25.14 -15.80 6.48
C VAL A 166 -24.66 -14.49 5.85
N CYS A 167 -24.03 -13.65 6.64
CA CYS A 167 -23.45 -12.40 6.16
C CYS A 167 -22.00 -12.28 6.66
N SER A 168 -21.09 -11.90 5.76
CA SER A 168 -19.69 -11.62 6.08
C SER A 168 -19.38 -10.16 5.73
N ILE A 169 -19.16 -9.32 6.76
CA ILE A 169 -18.90 -7.88 6.63
C ILE A 169 -17.42 -7.63 6.87
N TRP A 170 -16.76 -6.95 5.94
CA TRP A 170 -15.35 -6.65 5.95
C TRP A 170 -15.13 -5.15 6.06
N ILE A 171 -14.59 -4.70 7.19
CA ILE A 171 -14.26 -3.31 7.44
C ILE A 171 -12.80 -3.09 7.09
N CYS A 172 -12.56 -2.25 6.08
CA CYS A 172 -11.24 -1.97 5.53
C CYS A 172 -10.88 -0.50 5.80
N PRO A 173 -10.23 -0.17 6.94
CA PRO A 173 -9.98 1.22 7.32
C PRO A 173 -8.93 1.93 6.45
N ASN A 174 -8.10 1.19 5.73
CA ASN A 174 -7.06 1.72 4.84
C ASN A 174 -7.26 1.27 3.38
N PRO A 175 -8.39 1.60 2.74
CA PRO A 175 -8.65 1.19 1.38
C PRO A 175 -7.84 2.01 0.36
N PRO A 176 -7.52 1.44 -0.83
CA PRO A 176 -7.00 2.22 -1.94
C PRO A 176 -7.96 3.34 -2.33
N ALA A 177 -7.44 4.45 -2.87
CA ALA A 177 -8.20 5.67 -3.17
C ALA A 177 -9.53 5.42 -3.90
N ARG A 178 -9.56 4.48 -4.85
CA ARG A 178 -10.78 4.14 -5.63
C ARG A 178 -11.89 3.46 -4.82
N PHE A 179 -11.58 2.95 -3.61
CA PHE A 179 -12.55 2.27 -2.74
C PHE A 179 -12.96 3.11 -1.54
N ARG A 180 -12.35 4.27 -1.34
CA ARG A 180 -12.66 5.15 -0.20
C ARG A 180 -14.11 5.60 -0.21
N ASN A 181 -14.71 5.71 0.96
CA ASN A 181 -16.09 6.09 1.17
C ASN A 181 -17.07 5.23 0.36
N THR A 182 -16.85 3.91 0.34
CA THR A 182 -17.75 2.98 -0.33
C THR A 182 -18.23 1.86 0.58
N ILE A 183 -19.48 1.46 0.35
CA ILE A 183 -20.07 0.20 0.83
C ILE A 183 -20.43 -0.59 -0.42
N THR A 184 -19.90 -1.80 -0.55
CA THR A 184 -20.17 -2.66 -1.70
C THR A 184 -20.69 -4.01 -1.24
N ARG A 185 -21.87 -4.38 -1.72
CA ARG A 185 -22.57 -5.62 -1.41
C ARG A 185 -22.39 -6.63 -2.55
N TYR A 186 -22.18 -7.88 -2.21
CA TYR A 186 -22.13 -9.04 -3.10
C TYR A 186 -23.13 -10.07 -2.60
N ALA A 187 -24.18 -10.31 -3.35
CA ALA A 187 -25.28 -11.19 -3.00
C ALA A 187 -25.70 -12.04 -4.22
N MET A 188 -26.43 -13.11 -3.98
CA MET A 188 -27.01 -13.91 -5.05
C MET A 188 -28.24 -13.21 -5.61
N ALA A 189 -28.37 -13.18 -6.92
CA ALA A 189 -29.51 -12.61 -7.62
C ALA A 189 -30.05 -13.60 -8.64
N GLU A 190 -31.38 -13.73 -8.71
CA GLU A 190 -32.06 -14.49 -9.75
C GLU A 190 -31.96 -13.73 -11.09
N GLN A 191 -31.48 -14.44 -12.11
CA GLN A 191 -31.48 -13.94 -13.49
C GLN A 191 -32.19 -14.93 -14.39
N GLN A 192 -33.30 -14.51 -15.00
CA GLN A 192 -34.06 -15.34 -15.94
C GLN A 192 -33.37 -15.38 -17.29
N ILE A 193 -32.78 -16.49 -17.66
CA ILE A 193 -32.12 -16.69 -18.95
C ILE A 193 -33.16 -17.09 -20.01
N VAL A 194 -34.10 -17.96 -19.64
CA VAL A 194 -35.22 -18.40 -20.50
C VAL A 194 -36.47 -18.55 -19.65
N GLY A 195 -37.60 -18.05 -20.14
CA GLY A 195 -38.88 -18.16 -19.43
C GLY A 195 -39.10 -17.03 -18.41
N ARG A 196 -40.06 -17.25 -17.49
CA ARG A 196 -40.49 -16.26 -16.48
C ARG A 196 -40.76 -16.89 -15.12
N ALA A 197 -40.07 -17.96 -14.77
CA ALA A 197 -40.17 -18.56 -13.44
C ALA A 197 -39.42 -17.68 -12.43
N THR A 198 -40.01 -17.50 -11.24
CA THR A 198 -39.38 -16.79 -10.12
C THR A 198 -39.45 -17.65 -8.88
N ALA A 199 -38.39 -17.64 -8.07
CA ALA A 199 -38.36 -18.26 -6.75
C ALA A 199 -38.50 -17.20 -5.64
N PRO A 200 -39.03 -17.55 -4.47
CA PRO A 200 -38.97 -16.68 -3.30
C PRO A 200 -37.52 -16.30 -2.94
N LYS A 201 -37.27 -15.02 -2.62
CA LYS A 201 -35.92 -14.54 -2.34
C LYS A 201 -35.24 -15.29 -1.18
N ASN A 202 -35.99 -15.67 -0.17
CA ASN A 202 -35.52 -16.42 0.98
C ASN A 202 -35.05 -17.86 0.68
N GLU A 203 -35.31 -18.40 -0.52
CA GLU A 203 -34.83 -19.72 -0.94
C GLU A 203 -33.42 -19.69 -1.55
N TYR A 204 -32.97 -18.53 -2.06
CA TYR A 204 -31.69 -18.42 -2.74
C TYR A 204 -30.74 -17.32 -2.20
N ASP A 205 -31.27 -16.27 -1.56
CA ASP A 205 -30.48 -15.17 -0.98
C ASP A 205 -29.98 -15.55 0.42
N LEU A 206 -29.18 -16.63 0.48
CA LEU A 206 -28.73 -17.24 1.73
C LEU A 206 -27.29 -16.86 2.12
N GLN A 207 -26.61 -16.08 1.29
CA GLN A 207 -25.29 -15.56 1.61
C GLN A 207 -25.09 -14.14 1.09
N GLU A 208 -24.39 -13.34 1.88
CA GLU A 208 -24.09 -11.96 1.54
C GLU A 208 -22.70 -11.56 2.03
N ILE A 209 -21.96 -10.81 1.22
CA ILE A 209 -20.68 -10.23 1.58
C ILE A 209 -20.78 -8.73 1.44
N VAL A 210 -20.32 -7.98 2.44
CA VAL A 210 -20.30 -6.53 2.40
C VAL A 210 -18.87 -6.04 2.66
N LEU A 211 -18.33 -5.22 1.75
CA LEU A 211 -17.10 -4.48 1.96
C LEU A 211 -17.44 -3.06 2.36
N VAL A 212 -16.97 -2.65 3.54
CA VAL A 212 -17.12 -1.30 4.09
C VAL A 212 -15.74 -0.65 4.12
N CYS A 213 -15.57 0.40 3.35
CA CYS A 213 -14.30 1.08 3.15
C CYS A 213 -14.41 2.55 3.61
N PRO A 214 -14.35 2.84 4.90
CA PRO A 214 -14.40 4.20 5.39
C PRO A 214 -13.17 4.97 4.90
N ASP A 215 -13.34 6.28 4.67
CA ASP A 215 -12.22 7.18 4.45
C ASP A 215 -11.98 7.96 5.74
N GLY A 216 -10.80 7.82 6.30
CA GLY A 216 -10.34 8.68 7.38
C GLY A 216 -9.99 10.09 6.91
N ASP A 217 -10.09 10.37 5.60
CA ASP A 217 -9.70 11.64 5.04
C ASP A 217 -10.70 12.76 5.45
N ARG A 218 -10.12 13.85 5.87
CA ARG A 218 -10.68 14.99 6.57
C ARG A 218 -11.52 15.90 5.68
N GLN A 219 -11.42 15.75 4.35
CA GLN A 219 -12.04 16.69 3.41
C GLN A 219 -13.46 16.29 2.98
N GLN A 220 -13.79 15.00 3.02
CA GLN A 220 -15.12 14.50 2.71
C GLN A 220 -15.46 13.30 3.60
N PRO A 221 -15.86 13.52 4.85
CA PRO A 221 -16.35 12.43 5.68
C PRO A 221 -17.57 11.80 4.99
N GLY A 222 -17.61 10.47 4.91
CA GLY A 222 -18.79 9.74 4.47
C GLY A 222 -19.99 10.02 5.37
N ASP A 223 -21.14 9.51 4.99
CA ASP A 223 -22.36 9.56 5.82
C ASP A 223 -22.57 8.22 6.56
N GLY A 224 -23.44 8.20 7.55
CA GLY A 224 -23.84 7.00 8.27
C GLY A 224 -22.65 6.21 8.81
N ILE A 225 -22.66 4.88 8.59
CA ILE A 225 -21.63 3.99 9.12
C ILE A 225 -20.21 4.31 8.61
N LEU A 226 -20.06 4.85 7.41
CA LEU A 226 -18.75 5.26 6.89
C LEU A 226 -18.15 6.40 7.74
N ARG A 227 -19.01 7.36 8.14
CA ARG A 227 -18.63 8.45 9.02
C ARG A 227 -18.32 7.96 10.43
N LEU A 228 -19.16 7.08 10.97
CA LEU A 228 -18.94 6.49 12.29
C LEU A 228 -17.62 5.73 12.35
N LEU A 229 -17.42 4.78 11.45
CA LEU A 229 -16.18 3.98 11.39
C LEU A 229 -14.96 4.85 11.06
N GLY A 230 -15.09 5.81 10.15
CA GLY A 230 -14.03 6.78 9.88
C GLY A 230 -13.62 7.53 11.15
N THR A 231 -14.60 8.00 11.94
CA THR A 231 -14.35 8.70 13.21
C THR A 231 -13.73 7.77 14.26
N LEU A 232 -14.21 6.53 14.36
CA LEU A 232 -13.73 5.58 15.38
C LEU A 232 -12.29 5.09 15.12
N ILE A 233 -11.97 4.70 13.87
CA ILE A 233 -10.76 3.91 13.58
C ILE A 233 -9.79 4.53 12.57
N ALA A 234 -10.21 5.50 11.76
CA ALA A 234 -9.40 6.02 10.67
C ALA A 234 -9.09 7.53 10.75
N SER A 235 -9.73 8.28 11.65
CA SER A 235 -9.61 9.73 11.75
C SER A 235 -8.34 10.17 12.50
N GLU A 236 -7.76 11.31 12.10
CA GLU A 236 -6.70 12.00 12.85
C GLU A 236 -7.26 13.08 13.79
N GLN A 237 -8.57 13.17 13.95
CA GLN A 237 -9.23 14.12 14.85
C GLN A 237 -8.84 13.85 16.31
N ASP A 238 -8.86 14.90 17.12
CA ASP A 238 -8.68 14.76 18.56
C ASP A 238 -9.88 14.05 19.21
N LEU A 239 -9.68 13.53 20.43
CA LEU A 239 -10.69 12.78 21.17
C LEU A 239 -11.97 13.61 21.42
N ALA A 240 -11.85 14.91 21.68
CA ALA A 240 -12.99 15.77 21.96
C ALA A 240 -13.90 15.93 20.73
N THR A 241 -13.32 16.14 19.57
CA THR A 241 -14.03 16.20 18.29
C THR A 241 -14.71 14.87 17.97
N ARG A 242 -14.00 13.75 18.14
CA ARG A 242 -14.58 12.40 17.94
C ARG A 242 -15.77 12.16 18.87
N LYS A 243 -15.61 12.48 20.15
CA LYS A 243 -16.68 12.36 21.13
C LYS A 243 -17.92 13.16 20.72
N THR A 244 -17.73 14.39 20.23
CA THR A 244 -18.84 15.24 19.78
C THR A 244 -19.58 14.59 18.59
N VAL A 245 -18.89 13.98 17.64
CA VAL A 245 -19.49 13.28 16.52
C VAL A 245 -20.21 12.01 16.98
N ILE A 246 -19.55 11.16 17.77
CA ILE A 246 -20.10 9.86 18.22
C ILE A 246 -21.35 10.05 19.09
N GLU A 247 -21.30 10.97 20.05
CA GLU A 247 -22.43 11.26 20.92
C GLU A 247 -23.53 12.07 20.21
N GLY A 248 -23.13 13.10 19.44
CA GLY A 248 -24.08 14.05 18.87
C GLY A 248 -24.78 13.56 17.60
N GLU A 249 -24.08 12.83 16.72
CA GLU A 249 -24.64 12.37 15.44
C GLU A 249 -25.19 10.94 15.55
N PHE A 250 -24.55 10.07 16.35
CA PHE A 250 -24.90 8.65 16.43
C PHE A 250 -25.59 8.25 17.74
N GLY A 251 -25.72 9.17 18.69
CA GLY A 251 -26.35 8.89 19.97
C GLY A 251 -25.63 7.82 20.81
N ILE A 252 -24.36 7.56 20.55
CA ILE A 252 -23.55 6.53 21.25
C ILE A 252 -22.88 7.18 22.46
N PRO A 253 -23.27 6.85 23.69
CA PRO A 253 -22.67 7.45 24.87
C PRO A 253 -21.20 6.98 25.03
N MET A 254 -20.29 7.96 25.12
CA MET A 254 -18.86 7.72 25.32
C MET A 254 -18.56 7.48 26.79
N TYR A 255 -18.95 6.30 27.33
CA TYR A 255 -18.55 5.86 28.66
C TYR A 255 -17.03 5.59 28.74
N GLU A 256 -16.48 5.53 29.93
CA GLU A 256 -15.03 5.49 30.19
C GLU A 256 -14.30 4.42 29.33
N ARG A 257 -14.79 3.18 29.32
CA ARG A 257 -14.18 2.09 28.54
C ARG A 257 -14.15 2.37 27.03
N LEU A 258 -15.25 2.85 26.45
CA LEU A 258 -15.31 3.16 25.01
C LEU A 258 -14.40 4.35 24.67
N SER A 259 -14.36 5.35 25.56
CA SER A 259 -13.46 6.50 25.42
C SER A 259 -11.99 6.07 25.43
N ASP A 260 -11.61 5.17 26.33
CA ASP A 260 -10.25 4.64 26.45
C ASP A 260 -9.85 3.85 25.19
N GLU A 261 -10.75 3.00 24.66
CA GLU A 261 -10.51 2.23 23.44
C GLU A 261 -10.36 3.13 22.21
N VAL A 262 -11.19 4.16 22.07
CA VAL A 262 -11.07 5.15 21.00
C VAL A 262 -9.76 5.95 21.13
N ASP A 263 -9.37 6.36 22.33
CA ASP A 263 -8.12 7.07 22.56
C ASP A 263 -6.90 6.17 22.29
N GLU A 264 -6.97 4.89 22.67
CA GLU A 264 -5.93 3.92 22.38
C GLU A 264 -5.70 3.77 20.85
N ILE A 265 -6.75 3.66 20.03
CA ILE A 265 -6.64 3.61 18.57
C ILE A 265 -6.01 4.89 18.02
N VAL A 266 -6.40 6.07 18.54
CA VAL A 266 -5.82 7.36 18.14
C VAL A 266 -4.32 7.38 18.38
N ASN A 267 -3.90 7.00 19.58
CA ASN A 267 -2.49 7.01 19.97
C ASN A 267 -1.67 5.99 19.16
N LEU A 268 -2.23 4.83 18.91
CA LEU A 268 -1.65 3.82 18.04
C LEU A 268 -1.51 4.34 16.60
N SER A 269 -2.52 4.96 16.02
CA SER A 269 -2.47 5.50 14.65
C SER A 269 -1.45 6.64 14.51
N LYS A 270 -1.40 7.58 15.47
CA LYS A 270 -0.43 8.69 15.48
C LYS A 270 1.02 8.20 15.58
N GLY A 271 1.30 7.25 16.47
CA GLY A 271 2.64 6.72 16.64
C GLY A 271 3.23 6.06 15.41
N VAL A 272 2.40 5.40 14.59
CA VAL A 272 2.86 4.83 13.28
C VAL A 272 3.12 5.91 12.26
N MET A 273 2.22 6.91 12.20
CA MET A 273 2.33 7.98 11.21
C MET A 273 3.56 8.85 11.46
N GLU A 274 3.80 9.26 12.70
CA GLU A 274 4.97 10.07 13.07
C GLU A 274 6.28 9.34 12.76
N LYS A 275 6.41 8.08 13.16
CA LYS A 275 7.59 7.26 12.83
C LYS A 275 7.71 6.96 11.34
N GLY A 276 6.60 6.80 10.63
CA GLY A 276 6.59 6.62 9.18
C GLY A 276 7.07 7.87 8.44
N MET A 277 6.64 9.06 8.88
CA MET A 277 7.07 10.35 8.32
C MET A 277 8.55 10.63 8.61
N GLU A 278 9.01 10.43 9.85
CA GLU A 278 10.41 10.62 10.25
C GLU A 278 11.35 9.79 9.36
N ARG A 279 11.03 8.52 9.14
CA ARG A 279 11.84 7.63 8.31
C ARG A 279 11.68 7.84 6.83
N GLY A 280 10.50 8.21 6.37
CA GLY A 280 10.30 8.65 4.98
C GLY A 280 11.18 9.85 4.66
N TYR A 281 11.30 10.78 5.61
CA TYR A 281 12.19 11.94 5.51
C TYR A 281 13.67 11.52 5.50
N GLU A 282 14.11 10.70 6.46
CA GLU A 282 15.50 10.20 6.53
C GLU A 282 15.91 9.46 5.26
N LYS A 283 15.06 8.53 4.79
CA LYS A 283 15.30 7.77 3.57
C LYS A 283 15.29 8.63 2.32
N GLY A 284 14.40 9.61 2.25
CA GLY A 284 14.36 10.59 1.16
C GLY A 284 15.62 11.45 1.12
N LEU A 285 16.15 11.83 2.28
CA LEU A 285 17.38 12.59 2.43
C LEU A 285 18.61 11.76 2.02
N GLU A 286 18.69 10.51 2.45
CA GLU A 286 19.77 9.58 2.09
C GLU A 286 19.78 9.29 0.57
N GLN A 287 18.63 8.99 -0.01
CA GLN A 287 18.50 8.75 -1.45
C GLN A 287 18.81 10.02 -2.27
N GLY A 288 18.32 11.16 -1.83
CA GLY A 288 18.59 12.46 -2.47
C GLY A 288 20.08 12.80 -2.42
N PHE A 289 20.75 12.55 -1.29
CA PHE A 289 22.18 12.76 -1.15
C PHE A 289 22.99 11.83 -2.06
N ALA A 290 22.68 10.54 -2.07
CA ALA A 290 23.35 9.54 -2.93
C ALA A 290 23.20 9.88 -4.43
N GLN A 291 21.99 10.20 -4.87
CA GLN A 291 21.72 10.61 -6.25
C GLN A 291 22.41 11.93 -6.62
N GLY A 292 22.40 12.89 -5.71
CA GLY A 292 23.08 14.16 -5.90
C GLY A 292 24.60 13.99 -6.03
N GLN A 293 25.20 13.14 -5.23
CA GLN A 293 26.62 12.82 -5.28
C GLN A 293 27.00 12.11 -6.58
N GLU A 294 26.22 11.10 -7.01
CA GLU A 294 26.45 10.40 -8.27
C GLU A 294 26.35 11.32 -9.48
N LEU A 295 25.31 12.15 -9.53
CA LEU A 295 25.12 13.17 -10.57
C LEU A 295 26.25 14.21 -10.58
N GLY A 296 26.69 14.64 -9.41
CA GLY A 296 27.81 15.58 -9.26
C GLY A 296 29.13 15.01 -9.78
N ILE A 297 29.45 13.78 -9.42
CA ILE A 297 30.63 13.07 -9.90
C ILE A 297 30.59 12.89 -11.41
N ARG A 298 29.48 12.41 -11.97
CA ARG A 298 29.31 12.21 -13.42
C ARG A 298 29.49 13.51 -14.19
N LYS A 299 28.83 14.59 -13.78
CA LYS A 299 29.00 15.91 -14.41
C LYS A 299 30.43 16.45 -14.27
N GLY A 300 31.04 16.24 -13.10
CA GLY A 300 32.42 16.67 -12.88
C GLY A 300 33.41 15.95 -13.80
N ILE A 301 33.25 14.63 -13.98
CA ILE A 301 34.06 13.83 -14.91
C ILE A 301 33.85 14.30 -16.36
N GLU A 302 32.60 14.45 -16.81
CA GLU A 302 32.26 14.90 -18.16
C GLU A 302 32.90 16.25 -18.49
N GLN A 303 32.71 17.24 -17.63
CA GLN A 303 33.33 18.57 -17.77
C GLN A 303 34.87 18.53 -17.69
N GLY A 304 35.41 17.63 -16.86
CA GLY A 304 36.84 17.44 -16.75
C GLY A 304 37.48 16.88 -18.04
N ILE A 305 36.83 15.88 -18.63
CA ILE A 305 37.23 15.28 -19.91
C ILE A 305 37.15 16.30 -21.04
N GLU A 306 36.03 17.01 -21.16
CA GLU A 306 35.82 18.04 -22.20
C GLU A 306 36.89 19.11 -22.17
N ARG A 307 37.15 19.71 -21.00
CA ARG A 307 38.22 20.71 -20.80
C ARG A 307 39.63 20.13 -21.00
N GLY A 308 39.82 18.88 -20.64
CA GLY A 308 41.09 18.17 -20.86
C GLY A 308 41.38 17.98 -22.34
N ILE A 309 40.43 17.53 -23.12
CA ILE A 309 40.51 17.38 -24.58
C ILE A 309 40.77 18.74 -25.26
N GLU A 310 40.00 19.75 -24.93
CA GLU A 310 40.15 21.07 -25.52
C GLU A 310 41.53 21.65 -25.28
N ARG A 311 42.04 21.61 -24.04
CA ARG A 311 43.42 22.04 -23.71
C ARG A 311 44.50 21.19 -24.39
N GLY A 312 44.29 19.86 -24.45
CA GLY A 312 45.23 18.97 -25.12
C GLY A 312 45.34 19.23 -26.62
N ILE A 313 44.22 19.48 -27.31
CA ILE A 313 44.21 19.85 -28.71
C ILE A 313 44.91 21.19 -28.93
N GLN A 314 44.56 22.19 -28.13
CA GLN A 314 45.17 23.53 -28.25
C GLN A 314 46.70 23.46 -28.05
N GLN A 315 47.18 22.81 -27.00
CA GLN A 315 48.60 22.63 -26.73
C GLN A 315 49.32 21.80 -27.82
N GLY A 316 48.64 20.76 -28.33
CA GLY A 316 49.18 19.91 -29.41
C GLY A 316 49.35 20.73 -30.72
N ILE A 317 48.36 21.55 -31.09
CA ILE A 317 48.46 22.44 -32.24
C ILE A 317 49.58 23.43 -32.08
N GLU A 318 49.67 24.09 -30.93
CA GLU A 318 50.70 25.12 -30.67
C GLU A 318 52.09 24.53 -30.68
N GLN A 319 52.32 23.38 -30.06
CA GLN A 319 53.58 22.64 -30.10
C GLN A 319 53.91 22.15 -31.50
N GLY A 320 52.94 21.65 -32.27
CA GLY A 320 53.10 21.22 -33.66
C GLY A 320 53.55 22.37 -34.55
N ILE A 321 52.88 23.52 -34.44
CA ILE A 321 53.26 24.73 -35.20
C ILE A 321 54.70 25.17 -34.84
N GLN A 322 55.04 25.21 -33.55
CA GLN A 322 56.38 25.64 -33.11
C GLN A 322 57.46 24.66 -33.57
N GLN A 323 57.23 23.36 -33.49
CA GLN A 323 58.16 22.35 -34.00
C GLN A 323 58.32 22.46 -35.53
N GLY A 324 57.21 22.62 -36.26
CA GLY A 324 57.20 22.80 -37.71
C GLY A 324 58.02 24.03 -38.11
N LYS A 325 57.82 25.18 -37.46
CA LYS A 325 58.62 26.38 -37.71
C LYS A 325 60.09 26.17 -37.45
N THR A 326 60.41 25.57 -36.34
CA THR A 326 61.81 25.28 -35.97
C THR A 326 62.50 24.34 -36.97
N ARG A 327 61.78 23.30 -37.42
CA ARG A 327 62.26 22.36 -38.43
C ARG A 327 62.50 23.07 -39.77
N GLN A 328 61.52 23.81 -40.21
CA GLN A 328 61.61 24.59 -41.47
C GLN A 328 62.79 25.58 -41.45
N THR A 329 62.96 26.32 -40.35
CA THR A 329 64.10 27.23 -40.18
C THR A 329 65.44 26.50 -40.26
N LYS A 330 65.59 25.33 -39.66
CA LYS A 330 66.79 24.51 -39.74
C LYS A 330 67.05 24.00 -41.16
N LEU A 331 66.03 23.53 -41.88
CA LEU A 331 66.17 23.07 -43.27
C LEU A 331 66.61 24.21 -44.19
N ILE A 332 66.02 25.39 -44.03
CA ILE A 332 66.44 26.61 -44.80
C ILE A 332 67.86 27.02 -44.47
N ALA A 333 68.30 26.95 -43.21
CA ALA A 333 69.64 27.27 -42.80
C ALA A 333 70.68 26.31 -43.38
N LEU A 334 70.38 25.01 -43.37
CA LEU A 334 71.22 23.99 -44.00
C LEU A 334 71.30 24.16 -45.50
N LEU A 335 70.23 24.43 -46.18
CA LEU A 335 70.17 24.70 -47.61
C LEU A 335 71.01 25.96 -47.97
N ALA A 336 70.85 27.02 -47.15
CA ALA A 336 71.65 28.24 -47.34
C ALA A 336 73.13 28.02 -47.25
N ASP A 337 73.59 27.17 -46.32
CA ASP A 337 74.99 26.81 -46.12
C ASP A 337 75.56 26.02 -47.34
N GLU A 338 74.78 25.08 -47.86
CA GLU A 338 75.20 24.26 -49.00
C GLU A 338 75.17 25.10 -50.32
N LEU A 339 74.15 25.99 -50.52
CA LEU A 339 74.14 26.86 -51.67
C LEU A 339 75.22 27.91 -51.65
N ALA A 340 75.60 28.38 -50.48
CA ALA A 340 76.76 29.30 -50.33
C ALA A 340 78.10 28.59 -50.72
N LYS A 341 78.30 27.38 -50.35
CA LYS A 341 79.48 26.58 -50.74
C LYS A 341 79.54 26.32 -52.27
N ALA A 342 78.39 26.27 -52.91
CA ALA A 342 78.28 26.05 -54.37
C ALA A 342 78.29 27.31 -55.21
N ASP A 343 78.43 28.48 -54.60
CA ASP A 343 78.33 29.84 -55.24
C ASP A 343 76.97 30.16 -55.91
N ARG A 344 75.87 29.59 -55.34
CA ARG A 344 74.50 29.63 -55.83
C ARG A 344 73.56 30.32 -54.86
N SER A 345 74.09 31.25 -54.06
CA SER A 345 73.29 31.94 -52.99
C SER A 345 72.06 32.67 -53.52
N ASP A 346 72.03 33.16 -54.76
CA ASP A 346 70.88 33.84 -55.38
C ASP A 346 69.65 32.90 -55.51
N GLU A 347 69.89 31.63 -55.66
CA GLU A 347 68.77 30.65 -55.76
C GLU A 347 68.02 30.47 -54.44
N LEU A 348 68.60 30.72 -53.30
CA LEU A 348 67.93 30.68 -51.99
C LEU A 348 66.77 31.68 -51.92
N VAL A 349 67.01 32.90 -52.39
CA VAL A 349 65.92 33.93 -52.40
C VAL A 349 64.79 33.52 -53.28
N GLN A 350 65.04 32.92 -54.43
CA GLN A 350 63.97 32.42 -55.29
C GLN A 350 63.24 31.24 -54.64
N ALA A 351 63.95 30.29 -54.04
CA ALA A 351 63.37 29.13 -53.38
C ALA A 351 62.50 29.51 -52.15
N LEU A 352 62.77 30.59 -51.47
CA LEU A 352 61.95 31.09 -50.37
C LEU A 352 60.54 31.55 -50.82
N HIS A 353 60.37 31.83 -52.13
CA HIS A 353 59.12 32.28 -52.72
C HIS A 353 58.52 31.24 -53.67
N ASP A 354 59.23 30.11 -53.93
CA ASP A 354 58.77 29.02 -54.78
C ASP A 354 58.95 27.67 -54.03
N GLU A 355 57.86 27.15 -53.53
CA GLU A 355 57.80 25.92 -52.72
C GLU A 355 58.30 24.67 -53.50
N ALA A 356 58.05 24.63 -54.82
CA ALA A 356 58.50 23.56 -55.71
C ALA A 356 60.04 23.65 -55.92
N LEU A 357 60.60 24.85 -56.11
CA LEU A 357 62.02 25.08 -56.21
C LEU A 357 62.73 24.73 -54.88
N LEU A 358 62.16 25.11 -53.75
CA LEU A 358 62.67 24.76 -52.43
C LEU A 358 62.74 23.28 -52.21
N ALA A 359 61.67 22.55 -52.53
CA ALA A 359 61.63 21.11 -52.41
C ALA A 359 62.69 20.42 -53.30
N ARG A 360 62.85 20.88 -54.52
CA ARG A 360 63.87 20.34 -55.47
C ARG A 360 65.30 20.58 -55.00
N LEU A 361 65.57 21.76 -54.44
CA LEU A 361 66.91 22.07 -53.94
C LEU A 361 67.24 21.29 -52.66
N LEU A 362 66.28 21.07 -51.76
CA LEU A 362 66.42 20.22 -50.60
C LEU A 362 66.76 18.79 -50.98
N GLU A 363 66.10 18.25 -52.01
CA GLU A 363 66.36 16.92 -52.56
C GLU A 363 67.74 16.84 -53.23
N GLU A 364 68.12 17.88 -54.07
CA GLU A 364 69.43 17.98 -54.78
C GLU A 364 70.60 17.90 -53.78
N TYR A 365 70.46 18.56 -52.64
CA TYR A 365 71.49 18.59 -51.58
C TYR A 365 71.35 17.50 -50.50
N GLY A 366 70.39 16.58 -50.67
CA GLY A 366 70.17 15.47 -49.74
C GLY A 366 69.76 15.92 -48.35
N ILE A 367 69.09 17.05 -48.23
CA ILE A 367 68.53 17.57 -46.97
C ILE A 367 67.16 16.99 -46.75
N GLU A 368 67.08 15.95 -45.95
CA GLU A 368 65.80 15.25 -45.65
C GLU A 368 64.76 16.18 -44.99
N GLN A 369 63.53 16.17 -45.49
CA GLN A 369 62.40 16.91 -44.98
C GLN A 369 61.92 16.43 -43.58
#